data_cb0bb66caf212beda78aa35649c5d2bb
#
_entry.id   cb0bb66caf212beda78aa35649c5d2bb
#
_cell.length_a   1.000
_cell.length_b   1.000
_cell.length_c   1.000
_cell.angle_alpha   90.00
_cell.angle_beta   90.00
_cell.angle_gamma   90.00
#
_symmetry.space_group_name_H-M   'P 1'
#
loop_
_entity.id
_entity.type
_entity.pdbx_description
1 polymer ?
#
loop_
_entity_poly.entity_id
_entity_poly.type
_entity_poly.pdbx_seq_one_letter_code
_entity_poly.pdbx_strand_id
1 'polypeptide(L)'
;LALACVYQLSFTFKTRGVEKQAAAYAAQFPLDQQGEAEQHYLDSVQNLPVYNLGFRKFTYKECKEKELNLGLDLKGGMNVMLEVQVEDVVKALAGDSQNAPAFIEAIGVANEAMKQGSSTDYISDFVKAYSRLSNGRPIAELFVSPDRKDITLESSDADVEKILKKETEAAIGASFNVLRSRIDHFGVTQPNILRLPNSHRILVELP
;
A
#
# COMPACT_ATOMS: atom_id res chain seq x y z
N LEU A 1 -5.64 -32.72 19.94
CA LEU A 1 -5.41 -31.91 18.73
C LEU A 1 -6.66 -31.87 17.86
N ALA A 2 -7.26 -33.01 17.47
CA ALA A 2 -8.46 -33.10 16.62
C ALA A 2 -9.66 -32.30 17.19
N LEU A 3 -9.94 -32.39 18.47
CA LEU A 3 -11.03 -31.64 19.12
C LEU A 3 -10.81 -30.11 19.04
N ALA A 4 -9.58 -29.65 19.17
CA ALA A 4 -9.26 -28.24 19.02
C ALA A 4 -9.47 -27.77 17.58
N CYS A 5 -9.12 -28.57 16.57
CA CYS A 5 -9.36 -28.25 15.18
C CYS A 5 -10.87 -28.19 14.85
N VAL A 6 -11.67 -29.15 15.34
CA VAL A 6 -13.12 -29.15 15.15
C VAL A 6 -13.76 -27.93 15.82
N TYR A 7 -13.31 -27.59 17.02
CA TYR A 7 -13.75 -26.38 17.72
C TYR A 7 -13.48 -25.12 16.90
N GLN A 8 -12.24 -24.98 16.39
CA GLN A 8 -11.86 -23.83 15.57
C GLN A 8 -12.66 -23.75 14.26
N LEU A 9 -12.81 -24.89 13.57
CA LEU A 9 -13.59 -24.96 12.32
C LEU A 9 -15.05 -24.60 12.52
N SER A 10 -15.62 -24.86 13.70
CA SER A 10 -17.05 -24.58 13.97
C SER A 10 -17.37 -23.09 13.89
N PHE A 11 -16.44 -22.20 14.23
CA PHE A 11 -16.59 -20.76 14.06
C PHE A 11 -16.68 -20.38 12.59
N THR A 12 -15.78 -20.92 11.75
CA THR A 12 -15.75 -20.67 10.30
C THR A 12 -17.05 -21.11 9.62
N PHE A 13 -17.66 -22.23 10.05
CA PHE A 13 -18.97 -22.65 9.52
C PHE A 13 -20.09 -21.68 9.89
N LYS A 14 -20.05 -21.11 11.10
CA LYS A 14 -21.07 -20.16 11.56
C LYS A 14 -20.94 -18.81 10.89
N THR A 15 -19.73 -18.27 10.75
CA THR A 15 -19.49 -17.00 10.05
C THR A 15 -19.89 -17.09 8.60
N ARG A 16 -19.49 -18.16 7.87
CA ARG A 16 -19.94 -18.40 6.50
C ARG A 16 -21.46 -18.52 6.35
N GLY A 17 -22.14 -19.10 7.35
CA GLY A 17 -23.59 -19.15 7.35
C GLY A 17 -24.24 -17.76 7.40
N VAL A 18 -23.71 -16.87 8.22
CA VAL A 18 -24.19 -15.49 8.34
C VAL A 18 -23.85 -14.68 7.06
N GLU A 19 -22.64 -14.83 6.53
CA GLU A 19 -22.23 -14.19 5.28
C GLU A 19 -23.09 -14.61 4.09
N LYS A 20 -23.44 -15.89 4.00
CA LYS A 20 -24.37 -16.42 2.99
C LYS A 20 -25.76 -15.82 3.12
N GLN A 21 -26.25 -15.60 4.33
CA GLN A 21 -27.52 -14.91 4.57
C GLN A 21 -27.44 -13.44 4.18
N ALA A 22 -26.33 -12.76 4.48
CA ALA A 22 -26.09 -11.39 4.07
C ALA A 22 -26.08 -11.25 2.53
N ALA A 23 -25.38 -12.14 1.83
CA ALA A 23 -25.35 -12.16 0.38
C ALA A 23 -26.74 -12.45 -0.23
N ALA A 24 -27.52 -13.37 0.37
CA ALA A 24 -28.89 -13.64 -0.05
C ALA A 24 -29.83 -12.44 0.19
N TYR A 25 -29.62 -11.69 1.25
CA TYR A 25 -30.32 -10.44 1.50
C TYR A 25 -29.93 -9.38 0.48
N ALA A 26 -28.63 -9.19 0.23
CA ALA A 26 -28.12 -8.24 -0.75
C ALA A 26 -28.60 -8.52 -2.18
N ALA A 27 -28.77 -9.80 -2.55
CA ALA A 27 -29.27 -10.19 -3.87
C ALA A 27 -30.71 -9.69 -4.20
N GLN A 28 -31.43 -9.17 -3.21
CA GLN A 28 -32.74 -8.54 -3.40
C GLN A 28 -32.64 -7.09 -3.89
N PHE A 29 -31.46 -6.50 -3.86
CA PHE A 29 -31.19 -5.13 -4.25
C PHE A 29 -30.53 -5.05 -5.65
N PRO A 30 -30.59 -3.90 -6.32
CA PRO A 30 -29.85 -3.67 -7.56
C PRO A 30 -28.36 -3.88 -7.40
N LEU A 31 -27.67 -4.29 -8.47
CA LEU A 31 -26.23 -4.65 -8.46
C LEU A 31 -25.31 -3.57 -7.87
N ASP A 32 -25.64 -2.30 -8.09
CA ASP A 32 -24.93 -1.14 -7.57
C ASP A 32 -25.07 -0.93 -6.05
N GLN A 33 -26.13 -1.49 -5.45
CA GLN A 33 -26.42 -1.34 -4.02
C GLN A 33 -26.18 -2.64 -3.21
N GLN A 34 -25.86 -3.74 -3.86
CA GLN A 34 -25.69 -5.03 -3.19
C GLN A 34 -24.58 -5.00 -2.14
N GLY A 35 -23.45 -4.36 -2.43
CA GLY A 35 -22.33 -4.26 -1.48
C GLY A 35 -22.70 -3.50 -0.21
N GLU A 36 -23.41 -2.37 -0.35
CA GLU A 36 -23.87 -1.59 0.81
C GLU A 36 -24.94 -2.34 1.60
N ALA A 37 -25.85 -3.01 0.92
CA ALA A 37 -26.90 -3.81 1.57
C ALA A 37 -26.33 -5.00 2.35
N GLU A 38 -25.30 -5.67 1.82
CA GLU A 38 -24.59 -6.75 2.49
C GLU A 38 -23.88 -6.25 3.76
N GLN A 39 -23.15 -5.16 3.65
CA GLN A 39 -22.46 -4.54 4.80
C GLN A 39 -23.45 -4.10 5.86
N HIS A 40 -24.52 -3.42 5.48
CA HIS A 40 -25.56 -2.99 6.42
C HIS A 40 -26.19 -4.18 7.16
N TYR A 41 -26.41 -5.31 6.46
CA TYR A 41 -26.89 -6.53 7.11
C TYR A 41 -25.87 -7.08 8.11
N LEU A 42 -24.59 -7.18 7.73
CA LEU A 42 -23.52 -7.68 8.60
C LEU A 42 -23.34 -6.80 9.84
N ASP A 43 -23.41 -5.49 9.68
CA ASP A 43 -23.35 -4.53 10.79
C ASP A 43 -24.53 -4.70 11.75
N SER A 44 -25.72 -4.94 11.23
CA SER A 44 -26.93 -5.16 12.05
C SER A 44 -26.84 -6.42 12.92
N VAL A 45 -26.15 -7.46 12.43
CA VAL A 45 -25.98 -8.73 13.14
C VAL A 45 -24.68 -8.82 13.93
N GLN A 46 -23.79 -7.82 13.84
CA GLN A 46 -22.47 -7.84 14.42
C GLN A 46 -22.44 -8.19 15.91
N ASN A 47 -23.37 -7.62 16.67
CA ASN A 47 -23.50 -7.82 18.12
C ASN A 47 -24.54 -8.86 18.50
N LEU A 48 -25.19 -9.49 17.52
CA LEU A 48 -26.18 -10.55 17.81
C LEU A 48 -25.49 -11.90 18.06
N PRO A 49 -26.02 -12.71 18.99
CA PRO A 49 -25.49 -14.04 19.26
C PRO A 49 -25.84 -14.98 18.10
N VAL A 50 -24.84 -15.33 17.29
CA VAL A 50 -25.01 -16.21 16.12
C VAL A 50 -24.55 -17.65 16.37
N TYR A 51 -23.78 -17.89 17.42
CA TYR A 51 -23.29 -19.21 17.78
C TYR A 51 -23.46 -19.50 19.26
N ASN A 52 -24.14 -20.62 19.56
CA ASN A 52 -24.38 -21.06 20.94
C ASN A 52 -23.74 -22.45 21.16
N LEU A 53 -22.76 -22.50 22.06
CA LEU A 53 -22.04 -23.71 22.47
C LEU A 53 -22.62 -24.36 23.73
N GLY A 54 -23.83 -23.96 24.16
CA GLY A 54 -24.49 -24.46 25.36
C GLY A 54 -24.10 -23.72 26.62
N PHE A 55 -22.83 -23.52 26.88
CA PHE A 55 -22.31 -22.80 28.04
C PHE A 55 -21.94 -21.36 27.74
N ARG A 56 -21.75 -20.98 26.45
CA ARG A 56 -21.44 -19.62 26.01
C ARG A 56 -22.05 -19.33 24.66
N LYS A 57 -22.61 -18.13 24.52
CA LYS A 57 -23.08 -17.56 23.25
C LYS A 57 -22.00 -16.63 22.71
N PHE A 58 -21.73 -16.74 21.43
CA PHE A 58 -20.77 -15.90 20.71
C PHE A 58 -21.51 -15.01 19.73
N THR A 59 -21.13 -13.74 19.69
CA THR A 59 -21.64 -12.78 18.69
C THR A 59 -20.98 -13.05 17.33
N TYR A 60 -21.51 -12.46 16.26
CA TYR A 60 -20.90 -12.57 14.94
C TYR A 60 -19.46 -12.02 14.95
N LYS A 61 -19.22 -10.89 15.62
CA LYS A 61 -17.90 -10.31 15.79
C LYS A 61 -16.91 -11.25 16.47
N GLU A 62 -17.30 -11.84 17.59
CA GLU A 62 -16.46 -12.81 18.30
C GLU A 62 -16.18 -14.07 17.47
N CYS A 63 -17.16 -14.52 16.65
CA CYS A 63 -16.96 -15.63 15.75
C CYS A 63 -15.98 -15.29 14.63
N LYS A 64 -16.08 -14.07 14.09
CA LYS A 64 -15.19 -13.57 13.03
C LYS A 64 -13.74 -13.44 13.51
N GLU A 65 -13.51 -12.97 14.73
CA GLU A 65 -12.18 -12.90 15.36
C GLU A 65 -11.54 -14.29 15.58
N LYS A 66 -12.37 -15.33 15.75
CA LYS A 66 -11.93 -16.72 15.98
C LYS A 66 -11.96 -17.58 14.73
N GLU A 67 -12.44 -17.05 13.62
CA GLU A 67 -12.46 -17.73 12.34
C GLU A 67 -11.06 -18.10 11.87
N LEU A 68 -10.92 -19.26 11.23
CA LEU A 68 -9.69 -19.61 10.54
C LEU A 68 -9.51 -18.71 9.32
N ASN A 69 -8.47 -17.87 9.35
CA ASN A 69 -8.08 -17.07 8.22
C ASN A 69 -7.53 -17.99 7.13
N LEU A 70 -8.35 -18.26 6.15
CA LEU A 70 -7.93 -18.95 4.93
C LEU A 70 -7.25 -17.93 4.03
N GLY A 71 -5.99 -18.21 3.65
CA GLY A 71 -5.25 -17.35 2.72
C GLY A 71 -5.91 -17.29 1.32
N LEU A 72 -5.38 -16.43 0.46
CA LEU A 72 -5.85 -16.20 -0.91
C LEU A 72 -6.02 -17.49 -1.72
N ASP A 73 -5.15 -18.49 -1.49
CA ASP A 73 -5.17 -19.79 -2.18
C ASP A 73 -6.47 -20.61 -1.93
N LEU A 74 -7.13 -20.35 -0.80
CA LEU A 74 -8.31 -21.12 -0.36
C LEU A 74 -9.63 -20.33 -0.44
N LYS A 75 -9.57 -19.02 -0.29
CA LYS A 75 -10.77 -18.15 -0.41
C LYS A 75 -10.91 -17.51 -1.79
N GLY A 76 -9.84 -17.49 -2.57
CA GLY A 76 -9.72 -16.63 -3.72
C GLY A 76 -9.40 -15.20 -3.27
N GLY A 77 -9.28 -14.29 -4.22
CA GLY A 77 -8.95 -12.90 -3.93
C GLY A 77 -8.04 -12.29 -4.98
N MET A 78 -7.54 -11.10 -4.69
CA MET A 78 -6.70 -10.33 -5.59
C MET A 78 -5.36 -10.02 -4.92
N ASN A 79 -4.29 -10.27 -5.65
CA ASN A 79 -2.95 -9.85 -5.29
C ASN A 79 -2.48 -8.77 -6.27
N VAL A 80 -2.23 -7.58 -5.79
CA VAL A 80 -1.79 -6.44 -6.61
C VAL A 80 -0.47 -5.92 -6.07
N MET A 81 0.50 -5.78 -6.96
CA MET A 81 1.75 -5.11 -6.65
C MET A 81 1.73 -3.69 -7.23
N LEU A 82 1.81 -2.70 -6.35
CA LEU A 82 1.88 -1.29 -6.71
C LEU A 82 3.31 -0.80 -6.54
N GLU A 83 3.75 0.06 -7.44
CA GLU A 83 5.08 0.66 -7.40
C GLU A 83 4.97 2.19 -7.36
N VAL A 84 5.67 2.82 -6.44
CA VAL A 84 5.78 4.28 -6.39
C VAL A 84 6.86 4.70 -7.37
N GLN A 85 6.52 5.56 -8.32
CA GLN A 85 7.47 6.08 -9.30
C GLN A 85 8.37 7.12 -8.64
N VAL A 86 9.61 6.74 -8.36
CA VAL A 86 10.62 7.62 -7.72
C VAL A 86 10.94 8.81 -8.61
N GLU A 87 10.88 8.62 -9.93
CA GLU A 87 11.03 9.68 -10.92
C GLU A 87 10.10 10.87 -10.65
N ASP A 88 8.81 10.59 -10.42
CA ASP A 88 7.82 11.64 -10.19
C ASP A 88 8.06 12.35 -8.85
N VAL A 89 8.55 11.63 -7.85
CA VAL A 89 8.95 12.24 -6.58
C VAL A 89 10.13 13.20 -6.79
N VAL A 90 11.15 12.78 -7.52
CA VAL A 90 12.33 13.62 -7.83
C VAL A 90 11.93 14.85 -8.65
N LYS A 91 11.04 14.69 -9.64
CA LYS A 91 10.50 15.81 -10.43
C LYS A 91 9.72 16.80 -9.56
N ALA A 92 8.85 16.29 -8.69
CA ALA A 92 8.07 17.13 -7.78
C ALA A 92 8.99 17.92 -6.82
N LEU A 93 10.08 17.31 -6.37
CA LEU A 93 11.07 17.95 -5.52
C LEU A 93 11.90 19.03 -6.25
N ALA A 94 12.17 18.84 -7.54
CA ALA A 94 12.90 19.79 -8.38
C ALA A 94 12.06 21.02 -8.81
N GLY A 95 10.71 20.90 -8.74
CA GLY A 95 9.82 22.00 -9.14
C GLY A 95 10.10 22.49 -10.57
N ASP A 96 10.33 23.79 -10.75
CA ASP A 96 10.57 24.38 -12.07
C ASP A 96 11.88 23.88 -12.70
N SER A 97 12.87 23.47 -11.89
CA SER A 97 14.16 22.96 -12.36
C SER A 97 14.05 21.62 -13.10
N GLN A 98 12.91 20.92 -13.02
CA GLN A 98 12.66 19.68 -13.76
C GLN A 98 12.73 19.84 -15.29
N ASN A 99 12.60 21.08 -15.80
CA ASN A 99 12.68 21.40 -17.23
C ASN A 99 14.12 21.65 -17.71
N ALA A 100 15.11 21.63 -16.84
CA ALA A 100 16.51 21.81 -17.22
C ALA A 100 16.99 20.63 -18.10
N PRO A 101 17.68 20.89 -19.24
CA PRO A 101 18.12 19.81 -20.14
C PRO A 101 18.95 18.73 -19.45
N ALA A 102 19.90 19.13 -18.58
CA ALA A 102 20.72 18.18 -17.84
C ALA A 102 19.91 17.34 -16.84
N PHE A 103 18.83 17.89 -16.27
CA PHE A 103 17.92 17.15 -15.41
C PHE A 103 17.16 16.07 -16.19
N ILE A 104 16.57 16.45 -17.34
CA ILE A 104 15.81 15.52 -18.19
C ILE A 104 16.67 14.36 -18.66
N GLU A 105 17.90 14.67 -19.09
CA GLU A 105 18.86 13.67 -19.55
C GLU A 105 19.31 12.74 -18.41
N ALA A 106 19.56 13.28 -17.21
CA ALA A 106 19.91 12.49 -16.03
C ALA A 106 18.77 11.55 -15.59
N ILE A 107 17.52 12.03 -15.62
CA ILE A 107 16.33 11.19 -15.42
C ILE A 107 16.27 10.05 -16.43
N GLY A 108 16.52 10.33 -17.72
CA GLY A 108 16.56 9.32 -18.78
C GLY A 108 17.58 8.22 -18.51
N VAL A 109 18.80 8.60 -18.12
CA VAL A 109 19.88 7.66 -17.76
C VAL A 109 19.49 6.80 -16.55
N ALA A 110 18.93 7.38 -15.51
CA ALA A 110 18.50 6.65 -14.32
C ALA A 110 17.38 5.66 -14.65
N ASN A 111 16.40 6.07 -15.48
CA ASN A 111 15.32 5.21 -15.93
C ASN A 111 15.83 4.01 -16.75
N GLU A 112 16.80 4.22 -17.61
CA GLU A 112 17.39 3.14 -18.39
C GLU A 112 18.18 2.16 -17.53
N ALA A 113 18.93 2.65 -16.54
CA ALA A 113 19.65 1.80 -15.59
C ALA A 113 18.69 0.89 -14.80
N MET A 114 17.55 1.41 -14.38
CA MET A 114 16.50 0.65 -13.68
C MET A 114 15.85 -0.40 -14.60
N LYS A 115 15.52 -0.02 -15.85
CA LYS A 115 14.90 -0.95 -16.82
C LYS A 115 15.82 -2.12 -17.18
N GLN A 116 17.12 -1.86 -17.27
CA GLN A 116 18.13 -2.88 -17.56
C GLN A 116 18.47 -3.76 -16.34
N GLY A 117 17.92 -3.45 -15.16
CA GLY A 117 18.24 -4.14 -13.91
C GLY A 117 19.70 -3.97 -13.48
N SER A 118 20.39 -2.98 -14.01
CA SER A 118 21.80 -2.71 -13.70
C SER A 118 21.96 -1.96 -12.37
N SER A 119 20.89 -1.42 -11.82
CA SER A 119 20.86 -0.74 -10.54
C SER A 119 19.56 -0.99 -9.76
N THR A 120 19.65 -0.86 -8.44
CA THR A 120 18.53 -0.92 -7.51
C THR A 120 18.29 0.41 -6.79
N ASP A 121 19.14 1.42 -7.03
CA ASP A 121 19.11 2.73 -6.35
C ASP A 121 18.99 3.86 -7.37
N TYR A 122 17.74 4.16 -7.72
CA TYR A 122 17.38 5.19 -8.68
C TYR A 122 18.00 6.56 -8.36
N ILE A 123 18.00 6.96 -7.08
CA ILE A 123 18.48 8.29 -6.67
C ILE A 123 19.99 8.39 -6.84
N SER A 124 20.74 7.36 -6.45
CA SER A 124 22.20 7.34 -6.67
C SER A 124 22.55 7.40 -8.16
N ASP A 125 21.80 6.72 -9.02
CA ASP A 125 22.03 6.75 -10.47
C ASP A 125 21.70 8.13 -11.05
N PHE A 126 20.60 8.73 -10.64
CA PHE A 126 20.24 10.09 -11.03
C PHE A 126 21.32 11.11 -10.62
N VAL A 127 21.78 11.07 -9.36
CA VAL A 127 22.83 11.98 -8.87
C VAL A 127 24.12 11.83 -9.67
N LYS A 128 24.58 10.60 -9.90
CA LYS A 128 25.77 10.31 -10.69
C LYS A 128 25.63 10.75 -12.16
N ALA A 129 24.46 10.54 -12.75
CA ALA A 129 24.17 10.97 -14.12
C ALA A 129 24.21 12.50 -14.22
N TYR A 130 23.54 13.19 -13.28
CA TYR A 130 23.52 14.64 -13.25
C TYR A 130 24.91 15.25 -13.07
N SER A 131 25.71 14.75 -12.14
CA SER A 131 27.10 15.22 -11.93
C SER A 131 27.96 15.13 -13.18
N ARG A 132 27.69 14.15 -14.06
CA ARG A 132 28.42 14.01 -15.36
C ARG A 132 27.90 14.97 -16.42
N LEU A 133 26.60 15.24 -16.45
CA LEU A 133 25.91 15.99 -17.50
C LEU A 133 25.84 17.51 -17.21
N SER A 134 25.96 17.91 -15.94
CA SER A 134 25.80 19.28 -15.51
C SER A 134 27.00 20.21 -15.74
N ASN A 135 28.10 19.68 -16.31
CA ASN A 135 29.35 20.43 -16.50
C ASN A 135 29.88 21.07 -15.19
N GLY A 136 29.76 20.34 -14.09
CA GLY A 136 30.27 20.79 -12.78
C GLY A 136 29.34 21.68 -11.99
N ARG A 137 28.06 21.84 -12.39
CA ARG A 137 27.05 22.50 -11.56
C ARG A 137 26.63 21.58 -10.42
N PRO A 138 26.57 22.06 -9.18
CA PRO A 138 26.14 21.29 -8.04
C PRO A 138 24.68 20.89 -8.18
N ILE A 139 24.35 19.65 -7.81
CA ILE A 139 22.98 19.14 -7.87
C ILE A 139 22.02 19.92 -6.95
N ALA A 140 22.56 20.57 -5.91
CA ALA A 140 21.81 21.40 -4.99
C ALA A 140 21.01 22.50 -5.68
N GLU A 141 21.52 23.07 -6.79
CA GLU A 141 20.83 24.12 -7.56
C GLU A 141 19.44 23.68 -8.05
N LEU A 142 19.25 22.37 -8.30
CA LEU A 142 17.98 21.84 -8.77
C LEU A 142 16.89 21.80 -7.67
N PHE A 143 17.32 21.67 -6.41
CA PHE A 143 16.41 21.34 -5.31
C PHE A 143 16.29 22.46 -4.27
N VAL A 144 17.03 23.54 -4.41
CA VAL A 144 16.88 24.73 -3.55
C VAL A 144 15.52 25.36 -3.79
N SER A 145 14.74 25.52 -2.73
CA SER A 145 13.44 26.19 -2.76
C SER A 145 13.28 27.05 -1.51
N PRO A 146 12.55 28.19 -1.59
CA PRO A 146 12.27 29.04 -0.44
C PRO A 146 11.57 28.31 0.71
N ASP A 147 10.77 27.31 0.38
CA ASP A 147 9.99 26.50 1.33
C ASP A 147 10.83 25.37 1.96
N ARG A 148 12.03 25.13 1.42
CA ARG A 148 12.91 24.04 1.87
C ARG A 148 14.22 24.60 2.39
N LYS A 149 14.46 24.37 3.68
CA LYS A 149 15.66 24.88 4.39
C LYS A 149 16.76 23.83 4.54
N ASP A 150 16.47 22.60 4.19
CA ASP A 150 17.35 21.43 4.34
C ASP A 150 18.35 21.28 3.19
N ILE A 151 18.11 21.94 2.04
CA ILE A 151 19.03 22.00 0.91
C ILE A 151 19.41 23.45 0.67
N THR A 152 20.68 23.72 0.69
CA THR A 152 21.29 25.03 0.38
C THR A 152 22.24 24.89 -0.81
N LEU A 153 22.62 26.01 -1.44
CA LEU A 153 23.58 26.00 -2.55
C LEU A 153 24.98 25.47 -2.15
N GLU A 154 25.26 25.44 -0.85
CA GLU A 154 26.51 24.89 -0.30
C GLU A 154 26.42 23.40 0.04
N SER A 155 25.25 22.80 -0.09
CA SER A 155 25.03 21.37 0.19
C SER A 155 25.81 20.52 -0.79
N SER A 156 26.51 19.50 -0.28
CA SER A 156 27.24 18.56 -1.13
C SER A 156 26.26 17.62 -1.88
N ASP A 157 26.69 17.08 -3.01
CA ASP A 157 25.88 16.10 -3.77
C ASP A 157 25.49 14.90 -2.91
N ALA A 158 26.36 14.48 -1.98
CA ALA A 158 26.05 13.38 -1.05
C ALA A 158 24.97 13.74 -0.02
N ASP A 159 24.96 14.99 0.45
CA ASP A 159 23.92 15.47 1.37
C ASP A 159 22.58 15.56 0.65
N VAL A 160 22.57 16.09 -0.57
CA VAL A 160 21.36 16.15 -1.40
C VAL A 160 20.83 14.75 -1.70
N GLU A 161 21.71 13.80 -2.08
CA GLU A 161 21.33 12.41 -2.28
C GLU A 161 20.63 11.80 -1.05
N LYS A 162 21.19 12.04 0.14
CA LYS A 162 20.62 11.56 1.40
C LYS A 162 19.24 12.17 1.68
N ILE A 163 19.09 13.46 1.41
CA ILE A 163 17.81 14.15 1.58
C ILE A 163 16.78 13.62 0.59
N LEU A 164 17.14 13.45 -0.70
CA LEU A 164 16.25 12.89 -1.71
C LEU A 164 15.79 11.47 -1.35
N LYS A 165 16.67 10.62 -0.83
CA LYS A 165 16.33 9.29 -0.34
C LYS A 165 15.33 9.37 0.81
N LYS A 166 15.55 10.26 1.76
CA LYS A 166 14.65 10.47 2.90
C LYS A 166 13.25 10.94 2.45
N GLU A 167 13.20 11.90 1.53
CA GLU A 167 11.94 12.42 1.00
C GLU A 167 11.18 11.36 0.18
N THR A 168 11.91 10.58 -0.62
CA THR A 168 11.31 9.43 -1.34
C THR A 168 10.73 8.39 -0.37
N GLU A 169 11.46 8.06 0.69
CA GLU A 169 10.95 7.17 1.74
C GLU A 169 9.70 7.73 2.43
N ALA A 170 9.67 9.03 2.70
CA ALA A 170 8.50 9.70 3.26
C ALA A 170 7.30 9.65 2.29
N ALA A 171 7.53 9.87 0.99
CA ALA A 171 6.50 9.79 -0.04
C ALA A 171 5.91 8.37 -0.17
N ILE A 172 6.76 7.33 -0.12
CA ILE A 172 6.32 5.93 -0.12
C ILE A 172 5.49 5.63 1.14
N GLY A 173 5.94 6.10 2.31
CA GLY A 173 5.22 5.96 3.56
C GLY A 173 3.84 6.65 3.53
N ALA A 174 3.76 7.84 2.97
CA ALA A 174 2.50 8.56 2.78
C ALA A 174 1.56 7.81 1.83
N SER A 175 2.08 7.32 0.70
CA SER A 175 1.32 6.52 -0.27
C SER A 175 0.77 5.24 0.37
N PHE A 176 1.60 4.55 1.16
CA PHE A 176 1.17 3.36 1.91
C PHE A 176 0.01 3.68 2.86
N ASN A 177 0.10 4.77 3.64
CA ASN A 177 -0.95 5.16 4.58
C ASN A 177 -2.25 5.54 3.86
N VAL A 178 -2.16 6.23 2.72
CA VAL A 178 -3.33 6.58 1.90
C VAL A 178 -3.99 5.32 1.34
N LEU A 179 -3.21 4.38 0.80
CA LEU A 179 -3.72 3.10 0.31
C LEU A 179 -4.42 2.31 1.41
N ARG A 180 -3.78 2.19 2.57
CA ARG A 180 -4.36 1.51 3.73
C ARG A 180 -5.68 2.15 4.15
N SER A 181 -5.70 3.47 4.32
CA SER A 181 -6.93 4.18 4.69
C SER A 181 -8.06 4.00 3.69
N ARG A 182 -7.75 4.00 2.38
CA ARG A 182 -8.75 3.76 1.33
C ARG A 182 -9.28 2.33 1.36
N ILE A 183 -8.41 1.34 1.50
CA ILE A 183 -8.80 -0.07 1.55
C ILE A 183 -9.63 -0.35 2.80
N ASP A 184 -9.25 0.20 3.96
CA ASP A 184 -10.01 0.10 5.19
C ASP A 184 -11.40 0.74 5.05
N HIS A 185 -11.50 1.84 4.30
CA HIS A 185 -12.78 2.53 4.06
C HIS A 185 -13.73 1.71 3.18
N PHE A 186 -13.21 0.86 2.28
CA PHE A 186 -14.04 -0.06 1.48
C PHE A 186 -14.56 -1.25 2.27
N GLY A 187 -14.21 -1.38 3.55
CA GLY A 187 -14.72 -2.44 4.41
C GLY A 187 -14.23 -3.85 4.04
N VAL A 188 -13.13 -3.96 3.31
CA VAL A 188 -12.54 -5.26 2.97
C VAL A 188 -12.09 -5.97 4.25
N THR A 189 -12.59 -7.17 4.46
CA THR A 189 -12.23 -7.98 5.62
C THR A 189 -10.78 -8.47 5.51
N GLN A 190 -9.93 -8.03 6.45
CA GLN A 190 -8.55 -8.51 6.61
C GLN A 190 -7.65 -8.33 5.37
N PRO A 191 -7.54 -7.12 4.81
CA PRO A 191 -6.59 -6.87 3.75
C PRO A 191 -5.16 -7.03 4.29
N ASN A 192 -4.28 -7.67 3.53
CA ASN A 192 -2.86 -7.72 3.83
C ASN A 192 -2.13 -6.68 2.96
N ILE A 193 -1.62 -5.63 3.59
CA ILE A 193 -0.90 -4.58 2.89
C ILE A 193 0.52 -4.54 3.44
N LEU A 194 1.49 -4.88 2.59
CA LEU A 194 2.89 -4.99 2.97
C LEU A 194 3.75 -4.07 2.11
N ARG A 195 4.61 -3.33 2.77
CA ARG A 195 5.69 -2.63 2.09
C ARG A 195 6.87 -3.57 1.93
N LEU A 196 7.32 -3.77 0.70
CA LEU A 196 8.47 -4.64 0.44
C LEU A 196 9.77 -3.91 0.81
N PRO A 197 10.62 -4.51 1.65
CA PRO A 197 11.87 -3.89 2.07
C PRO A 197 12.81 -3.66 0.87
N ASN A 198 13.57 -2.57 0.90
CA ASN A 198 14.51 -2.18 -0.13
C ASN A 198 13.90 -2.04 -1.54
N SER A 199 12.61 -1.80 -1.63
CA SER A 199 11.91 -1.57 -2.90
C SER A 199 10.87 -0.46 -2.74
N HIS A 200 10.50 0.14 -3.88
CA HIS A 200 9.44 1.17 -3.91
C HIS A 200 8.05 0.54 -4.11
N ARG A 201 7.90 -0.74 -3.74
CA ARG A 201 6.72 -1.56 -4.01
C ARG A 201 5.91 -1.81 -2.76
N ILE A 202 4.60 -1.81 -2.95
CA ILE A 202 3.61 -2.12 -1.94
C ILE A 202 2.79 -3.30 -2.46
N LEU A 203 2.80 -4.39 -1.71
CA LEU A 203 1.98 -5.56 -1.98
C LEU A 203 0.62 -5.37 -1.29
N VAL A 204 -0.46 -5.54 -2.04
CA VAL A 204 -1.83 -5.47 -1.55
C VAL A 204 -2.52 -6.79 -1.88
N GLU A 205 -2.92 -7.50 -0.85
CA GLU A 205 -3.66 -8.75 -0.96
C GLU A 205 -5.06 -8.56 -0.38
N LEU A 206 -6.06 -8.76 -1.21
CA LEU A 206 -7.47 -8.62 -0.86
C LEU A 206 -8.13 -10.00 -0.98
N PRO A 207 -8.65 -10.57 0.12
CA PRO A 207 -9.30 -11.88 0.12
C PRO A 207 -10.69 -11.85 -0.52
#